data_14ef094d131c24fec3cba5bfa16fdad0
#
_entry.id   14ef094d131c24fec3cba5bfa16fdad0
#
_cell.length_a   1.000
_cell.length_b   1.000
_cell.length_c   1.000
_cell.angle_alpha   90.00
_cell.angle_beta   90.00
_cell.angle_gamma   90.00
#
_symmetry.space_group_name_H-M   'P 1'
#
loop_
_entity.id
_entity.type
_entity.pdbx_description
1 polymer ?
#
loop_
_entity_poly.entity_id
_entity_poly.type
_entity_poly.pdbx_seq_one_letter_code
_entity_poly.pdbx_strand_id
1 'polypeptide(L)'
;SGGTESREVHLTNLRQLTFSGENAEAYYAFDGSRLIFQTQREGVPCDQIYTMELDGTDAQMVSTGEGRTTCGYFFPDGESILYASTHLGGAECPPEPGFEMGYVWPVYDSYDIFTASPDGSGMSRLTSEDGYDAEATIGPDGRIVFTSVRDGDMEIYSMNGDGSDVQRLTNSPGPDGGPFFSADGSKIVYRGRVIEPGAELDDFRSLLDRGLWRPT
;
A
#
# COMPACT_ATOMS: atom_id res chain seq x y z
N SER A 1 -10.17 0.83 -43.60
CA SER A 1 -10.83 1.57 -42.52
C SER A 1 -9.75 2.00 -41.53
N GLY A 2 -9.28 3.26 -41.68
CA GLY A 2 -8.32 3.87 -40.80
C GLY A 2 -9.01 4.22 -39.47
N GLY A 3 -8.69 3.49 -38.40
CA GLY A 3 -8.99 3.92 -37.06
C GLY A 3 -8.12 5.17 -36.78
N THR A 4 -8.75 6.27 -36.45
CA THR A 4 -8.08 7.40 -35.84
C THR A 4 -7.58 6.96 -34.48
N GLU A 5 -6.29 6.64 -34.35
CA GLU A 5 -5.64 6.53 -33.05
C GLU A 5 -5.89 7.85 -32.31
N SER A 6 -6.59 7.80 -31.19
CA SER A 6 -6.75 8.95 -30.31
C SER A 6 -5.34 9.29 -29.78
N ARG A 7 -4.77 10.37 -30.29
CA ARG A 7 -3.44 10.81 -29.87
C ARG A 7 -3.54 11.25 -28.41
N GLU A 8 -2.82 10.54 -27.52
CA GLU A 8 -2.68 10.99 -26.13
C GLU A 8 -2.09 12.41 -26.10
N VAL A 9 -2.81 13.34 -25.45
CA VAL A 9 -2.43 14.76 -25.46
C VAL A 9 -1.86 15.24 -24.11
N HIS A 10 -2.01 14.42 -23.07
CA HIS A 10 -1.61 14.77 -21.70
C HIS A 10 -0.29 14.10 -21.28
N LEU A 11 0.07 12.99 -21.92
CA LEU A 11 1.28 12.25 -21.62
C LEU A 11 2.24 12.30 -22.81
N THR A 12 3.46 12.71 -22.56
CA THR A 12 4.52 12.82 -23.58
C THR A 12 5.77 12.08 -23.11
N ASN A 13 6.61 11.65 -24.06
CA ASN A 13 7.87 10.95 -23.77
C ASN A 13 7.69 9.69 -22.89
N LEU A 14 6.61 8.94 -23.10
CA LEU A 14 6.34 7.72 -22.37
C LEU A 14 7.47 6.71 -22.57
N ARG A 15 7.92 6.11 -21.48
CA ARG A 15 8.92 5.06 -21.47
C ARG A 15 8.45 3.93 -20.57
N GLN A 16 8.50 2.70 -21.07
CA GLN A 16 8.31 1.49 -20.28
C GLN A 16 9.60 1.15 -19.54
N LEU A 17 9.52 0.94 -18.21
CA LEU A 17 10.67 0.66 -17.35
C LEU A 17 10.76 -0.82 -16.95
N THR A 18 9.65 -1.56 -16.99
CA THR A 18 9.60 -2.99 -16.62
C THR A 18 9.09 -3.82 -17.79
N PHE A 19 9.62 -5.04 -17.99
CA PHE A 19 9.35 -5.90 -19.14
C PHE A 19 8.92 -7.32 -18.75
N SER A 20 8.76 -7.59 -17.45
CA SER A 20 8.33 -8.89 -16.92
C SER A 20 7.67 -8.72 -15.55
N GLY A 21 6.93 -9.76 -15.12
CA GLY A 21 6.22 -9.78 -13.85
C GLY A 21 4.98 -8.90 -13.83
N GLU A 22 4.32 -8.86 -12.68
CA GLU A 22 3.25 -7.92 -12.37
C GLU A 22 3.85 -6.77 -11.58
N ASN A 23 3.66 -5.53 -12.01
CA ASN A 23 4.29 -4.36 -11.41
C ASN A 23 3.23 -3.31 -11.09
N ALA A 24 3.24 -2.78 -9.88
CA ALA A 24 2.26 -1.82 -9.39
C ALA A 24 2.86 -0.87 -8.34
N GLU A 25 2.08 0.12 -7.92
CA GLU A 25 2.38 0.99 -6.79
C GLU A 25 3.80 1.59 -6.86
N ALA A 26 4.13 2.23 -8.01
CA ALA A 26 5.44 2.82 -8.22
C ALA A 26 5.46 4.29 -7.79
N TYR A 27 6.39 4.63 -6.90
CA TYR A 27 6.56 5.97 -6.35
C TYR A 27 8.00 6.44 -6.45
N TYR A 28 8.18 7.76 -6.64
CA TYR A 28 9.50 8.38 -6.62
C TYR A 28 10.00 8.59 -5.19
N ALA A 29 11.31 8.51 -4.99
CA ALA A 29 11.95 9.12 -3.85
C ALA A 29 11.67 10.63 -3.83
N PHE A 30 11.67 11.26 -2.65
CA PHE A 30 11.35 12.69 -2.52
C PHE A 30 12.31 13.60 -3.31
N ASP A 31 13.57 13.21 -3.48
CA ASP A 31 14.57 13.89 -4.30
C ASP A 31 14.46 13.55 -5.80
N GLY A 32 13.56 12.64 -6.17
CA GLY A 32 13.37 12.17 -7.53
C GLY A 32 14.49 11.29 -8.08
N SER A 33 15.38 10.75 -7.23
CA SER A 33 16.56 9.99 -7.67
C SER A 33 16.26 8.54 -8.03
N ARG A 34 15.29 7.89 -7.38
CA ARG A 34 14.96 6.47 -7.53
C ARG A 34 13.46 6.23 -7.53
N LEU A 35 13.06 5.02 -7.91
CA LEU A 35 11.69 4.50 -7.79
C LEU A 35 11.66 3.36 -6.76
N ILE A 36 10.56 3.28 -6.01
CA ILE A 36 10.17 2.13 -5.22
C ILE A 36 8.85 1.59 -5.77
N PHE A 37 8.67 0.28 -5.86
CA PHE A 37 7.48 -0.33 -6.44
C PHE A 37 7.28 -1.74 -5.91
N GLN A 38 6.06 -2.24 -6.00
CA GLN A 38 5.78 -3.66 -5.74
C GLN A 38 5.79 -4.45 -7.05
N THR A 39 6.29 -5.67 -6.98
CA THR A 39 6.30 -6.57 -8.14
C THR A 39 6.29 -8.04 -7.72
N GLN A 40 5.57 -8.85 -8.50
CA GLN A 40 5.69 -10.29 -8.46
C GLN A 40 6.51 -10.75 -9.66
N ARG A 41 7.58 -11.50 -9.41
CA ARG A 41 8.54 -11.98 -10.44
C ARG A 41 8.70 -13.49 -10.39
N GLU A 42 9.29 -14.05 -11.44
CA GLU A 42 9.61 -15.49 -11.49
C GLU A 42 10.46 -15.90 -10.27
N GLY A 43 10.02 -16.96 -9.58
CA GLY A 43 10.67 -17.46 -8.37
C GLY A 43 10.26 -16.73 -7.07
N VAL A 44 9.42 -15.71 -7.16
CA VAL A 44 8.89 -14.98 -6.02
C VAL A 44 7.35 -15.14 -6.00
N PRO A 45 6.78 -15.85 -5.03
CA PRO A 45 5.39 -16.29 -5.09
C PRO A 45 4.37 -15.18 -4.88
N CYS A 46 4.73 -14.08 -4.22
CA CYS A 46 3.87 -12.91 -3.98
C CYS A 46 4.57 -11.61 -4.35
N ASP A 47 3.80 -10.52 -4.31
CA ASP A 47 4.34 -9.17 -4.42
C ASP A 47 5.41 -8.92 -3.36
N GLN A 48 6.53 -8.38 -3.80
CA GLN A 48 7.63 -7.91 -2.97
C GLN A 48 7.99 -6.47 -3.35
N ILE A 49 8.59 -5.75 -2.42
CA ILE A 49 9.03 -4.38 -2.66
C ILE A 49 10.42 -4.36 -3.26
N TYR A 50 10.54 -3.58 -4.34
CA TYR A 50 11.78 -3.36 -5.07
C TYR A 50 12.06 -1.86 -5.20
N THR A 51 13.33 -1.52 -5.29
CA THR A 51 13.78 -0.19 -5.75
C THR A 51 14.48 -0.33 -7.10
N MET A 52 14.52 0.74 -7.90
CA MET A 52 15.24 0.80 -9.17
C MET A 52 15.66 2.22 -9.52
N GLU A 53 16.65 2.34 -10.42
CA GLU A 53 17.01 3.61 -11.03
C GLU A 53 15.91 4.13 -11.96
N LEU A 54 15.89 5.44 -12.23
CA LEU A 54 14.88 6.08 -13.09
C LEU A 54 14.93 5.60 -14.55
N ASP A 55 15.98 4.93 -14.93
CA ASP A 55 16.08 4.34 -16.25
C ASP A 55 15.61 2.87 -16.31
N GLY A 56 15.11 2.33 -15.19
CA GLY A 56 14.62 0.97 -15.05
C GLY A 56 15.73 -0.05 -14.78
N THR A 57 16.96 0.39 -14.59
CA THR A 57 18.10 -0.47 -14.23
C THR A 57 18.22 -0.63 -12.71
N ASP A 58 19.10 -1.52 -12.28
CA ASP A 58 19.43 -1.77 -10.86
C ASP A 58 18.19 -2.07 -9.99
N ALA A 59 17.28 -2.90 -10.50
CA ALA A 59 16.11 -3.33 -9.73
C ALA A 59 16.53 -4.33 -8.65
N GLN A 60 16.38 -3.94 -7.38
CA GLN A 60 16.76 -4.73 -6.21
C GLN A 60 15.56 -4.94 -5.28
N MET A 61 15.36 -6.18 -4.80
CA MET A 61 14.38 -6.49 -3.77
C MET A 61 14.87 -5.94 -2.43
N VAL A 62 14.01 -5.19 -1.75
CA VAL A 62 14.31 -4.55 -0.45
C VAL A 62 13.38 -5.01 0.68
N SER A 63 12.40 -5.85 0.36
CA SER A 63 11.60 -6.59 1.34
C SER A 63 12.18 -7.97 1.63
N THR A 64 11.57 -8.71 2.57
CA THR A 64 12.11 -9.98 3.09
C THR A 64 12.13 -11.13 2.08
N GLY A 65 11.33 -11.07 1.03
CA GLY A 65 11.07 -12.20 0.13
C GLY A 65 10.05 -13.20 0.69
N GLU A 66 9.53 -12.96 1.89
CA GLU A 66 8.54 -13.79 2.58
C GLU A 66 7.21 -13.06 2.73
N GLY A 67 6.10 -13.84 2.76
CA GLY A 67 4.76 -13.29 2.81
C GLY A 67 4.45 -12.42 1.60
N ARG A 68 3.44 -11.58 1.71
CA ARG A 68 3.05 -10.59 0.69
C ARG A 68 3.38 -9.19 1.20
N THR A 69 3.87 -8.33 0.31
CA THR A 69 4.13 -6.92 0.63
C THR A 69 3.29 -6.00 -0.25
N THR A 70 3.07 -4.77 0.19
CA THR A 70 2.37 -3.74 -0.59
C THR A 70 2.82 -2.33 -0.19
N CYS A 71 2.57 -1.36 -1.09
CA CYS A 71 2.66 0.07 -0.82
C CYS A 71 4.02 0.51 -0.25
N GLY A 72 5.10 0.26 -1.00
CA GLY A 72 6.43 0.75 -0.64
C GLY A 72 6.58 2.26 -0.83
N TYR A 73 7.25 2.96 0.09
CA TYR A 73 7.46 4.41 0.03
C TYR A 73 8.84 4.80 0.58
N PHE A 74 9.45 5.86 0.04
CA PHE A 74 10.68 6.42 0.62
C PHE A 74 10.34 7.45 1.70
N PHE A 75 11.15 7.53 2.75
CA PHE A 75 11.13 8.67 3.65
C PHE A 75 11.74 9.91 3.00
N PRO A 76 11.38 11.14 3.46
CA PRO A 76 11.87 12.38 2.87
C PRO A 76 13.39 12.56 2.91
N ASP A 77 14.06 11.95 3.87
CA ASP A 77 15.53 11.97 4.01
C ASP A 77 16.23 11.02 3.02
N GLY A 78 15.49 10.10 2.38
CA GLY A 78 16.04 9.08 1.49
C GLY A 78 16.87 7.98 2.18
N GLU A 79 16.95 8.01 3.52
CA GLU A 79 17.74 7.05 4.31
C GLU A 79 16.92 5.84 4.77
N SER A 80 15.58 5.90 4.62
CA SER A 80 14.67 4.84 5.01
C SER A 80 13.57 4.63 3.96
N ILE A 81 13.02 3.42 3.97
CA ILE A 81 11.82 3.02 3.22
C ILE A 81 10.75 2.52 4.19
N LEU A 82 9.52 2.55 3.73
CA LEU A 82 8.33 2.06 4.42
C LEU A 82 7.63 1.06 3.50
N TYR A 83 7.04 0.01 4.05
CA TYR A 83 6.12 -0.89 3.34
C TYR A 83 5.26 -1.68 4.32
N ALA A 84 4.13 -2.22 3.84
CA ALA A 84 3.34 -3.17 4.60
C ALA A 84 3.69 -4.61 4.18
N SER A 85 3.65 -5.54 5.15
CA SER A 85 4.02 -6.95 4.91
C SER A 85 3.28 -7.91 5.84
N THR A 86 2.98 -9.10 5.31
CA THR A 86 2.36 -10.20 6.06
C THR A 86 3.37 -11.23 6.58
N HIS A 87 4.68 -11.04 6.41
CA HIS A 87 5.72 -12.06 6.67
C HIS A 87 5.75 -12.54 8.12
N LEU A 88 5.31 -11.74 9.10
CA LEU A 88 5.19 -12.21 10.49
C LEU A 88 4.03 -13.18 10.71
N GLY A 89 3.02 -13.19 9.84
CA GLY A 89 1.96 -14.21 9.81
C GLY A 89 2.37 -15.52 9.15
N GLY A 90 3.49 -15.54 8.43
CA GLY A 90 4.05 -16.71 7.74
C GLY A 90 4.87 -16.34 6.51
N ALA A 91 5.83 -17.22 6.15
CA ALA A 91 6.69 -17.03 4.98
C ALA A 91 5.95 -17.24 3.65
N GLU A 92 4.88 -18.04 3.67
CA GLU A 92 4.09 -18.35 2.47
C GLU A 92 3.21 -17.19 2.06
N CYS A 93 2.83 -17.15 0.78
CA CYS A 93 1.80 -16.24 0.30
C CYS A 93 0.47 -16.49 1.03
N PRO A 94 -0.17 -15.46 1.60
CA PRO A 94 -1.52 -15.63 2.11
C PRO A 94 -2.47 -16.01 0.95
N PRO A 95 -3.50 -16.85 1.21
CA PRO A 95 -4.38 -17.35 0.18
C PRO A 95 -5.21 -16.23 -0.45
N GLU A 96 -5.30 -16.22 -1.77
CA GLU A 96 -6.20 -15.30 -2.50
C GLU A 96 -7.67 -15.70 -2.27
N PRO A 97 -8.58 -14.72 -2.12
CA PRO A 97 -10.01 -15.01 -2.06
C PRO A 97 -10.50 -15.56 -3.40
N GLY A 98 -11.42 -16.56 -3.36
CA GLY A 98 -12.11 -17.04 -4.55
C GLY A 98 -13.10 -16.02 -5.09
N PHE A 99 -13.66 -16.31 -6.29
CA PHE A 99 -14.64 -15.44 -6.96
C PHE A 99 -16.11 -15.74 -6.56
N GLU A 100 -16.36 -16.61 -5.58
CA GLU A 100 -17.71 -17.01 -5.18
C GLU A 100 -18.54 -15.84 -4.62
N MET A 101 -17.85 -14.83 -4.07
CA MET A 101 -18.46 -13.62 -3.53
C MET A 101 -18.36 -12.41 -4.48
N GLY A 102 -18.00 -12.65 -5.76
CA GLY A 102 -17.71 -11.60 -6.71
C GLY A 102 -16.30 -11.02 -6.53
N TYR A 103 -16.09 -9.78 -6.97
CA TYR A 103 -14.80 -9.10 -6.84
C TYR A 103 -14.66 -8.55 -5.42
N VAL A 104 -13.77 -9.16 -4.67
CA VAL A 104 -13.41 -8.77 -3.29
C VAL A 104 -11.90 -8.69 -3.15
N TRP A 105 -11.43 -7.82 -2.26
CA TRP A 105 -10.02 -7.70 -1.90
C TRP A 105 -9.80 -8.31 -0.52
N PRO A 106 -8.69 -9.02 -0.32
CA PRO A 106 -8.31 -9.51 0.99
C PRO A 106 -7.82 -8.38 1.89
N VAL A 107 -8.26 -8.41 3.13
CA VAL A 107 -7.83 -7.55 4.23
C VAL A 107 -7.16 -8.49 5.24
N TYR A 108 -5.91 -8.90 4.94
CA TYR A 108 -5.20 -9.84 5.79
C TYR A 108 -4.86 -9.20 7.14
N ASP A 109 -5.26 -9.83 8.22
CA ASP A 109 -5.01 -9.42 9.60
C ASP A 109 -3.52 -9.49 10.01
N SER A 110 -2.71 -10.13 9.17
CA SER A 110 -1.26 -10.23 9.34
C SER A 110 -0.46 -9.08 8.70
N TYR A 111 -1.13 -8.12 8.04
CA TYR A 111 -0.42 -6.95 7.54
C TYR A 111 -0.04 -6.00 8.66
N ASP A 112 1.25 -5.75 8.75
CA ASP A 112 1.86 -4.69 9.55
C ASP A 112 2.72 -3.78 8.70
N ILE A 113 3.00 -2.59 9.21
CA ILE A 113 3.86 -1.60 8.58
C ILE A 113 5.27 -1.73 9.14
N PHE A 114 6.25 -1.72 8.23
CA PHE A 114 7.67 -1.84 8.53
C PHE A 114 8.45 -0.68 7.91
N THR A 115 9.55 -0.31 8.55
CA THR A 115 10.60 0.53 7.97
C THR A 115 11.89 -0.28 7.83
N ALA A 116 12.71 0.08 6.84
CA ALA A 116 14.03 -0.51 6.60
C ALA A 116 14.95 0.52 5.94
N SER A 117 16.24 0.24 5.85
CA SER A 117 17.14 0.99 4.97
C SER A 117 16.79 0.75 3.49
N PRO A 118 17.18 1.63 2.55
CA PRO A 118 16.86 1.48 1.12
C PRO A 118 17.47 0.23 0.45
N ASP A 119 18.41 -0.44 1.11
CA ASP A 119 18.98 -1.73 0.71
C ASP A 119 18.24 -2.94 1.35
N GLY A 120 17.17 -2.69 2.10
CA GLY A 120 16.39 -3.71 2.80
C GLY A 120 16.93 -4.13 4.16
N SER A 121 18.09 -3.61 4.59
CA SER A 121 18.66 -3.93 5.90
C SER A 121 18.00 -3.15 7.04
N GLY A 122 18.22 -3.59 8.29
CA GLY A 122 17.80 -2.84 9.48
C GLY A 122 16.28 -2.74 9.67
N MET A 123 15.52 -3.69 9.16
CA MET A 123 14.05 -3.70 9.24
C MET A 123 13.55 -3.57 10.69
N SER A 124 12.53 -2.74 10.88
CA SER A 124 11.83 -2.54 12.15
C SER A 124 10.32 -2.47 11.94
N ARG A 125 9.55 -3.12 12.82
CA ARG A 125 8.09 -3.11 12.82
C ARG A 125 7.59 -1.81 13.44
N LEU A 126 6.67 -1.12 12.78
CA LEU A 126 6.05 0.13 13.26
C LEU A 126 4.66 -0.07 13.85
N THR A 127 3.88 -1.03 13.36
CA THR A 127 2.55 -1.36 13.89
C THR A 127 2.53 -2.79 14.42
N SER A 128 1.71 -3.03 15.45
CA SER A 128 1.62 -4.34 16.12
C SER A 128 0.24 -4.61 16.72
N GLU A 129 -0.73 -3.76 16.44
CA GLU A 129 -2.12 -4.00 16.83
C GLU A 129 -2.73 -5.09 15.94
N ASP A 130 -3.68 -5.85 16.50
CA ASP A 130 -4.36 -6.88 15.75
C ASP A 130 -5.17 -6.27 14.59
N GLY A 131 -5.10 -6.89 13.43
CA GLY A 131 -5.84 -6.50 12.23
C GLY A 131 -4.94 -5.98 11.11
N TYR A 132 -5.58 -5.47 10.07
CA TYR A 132 -4.93 -4.96 8.85
C TYR A 132 -4.37 -3.57 9.11
N ASP A 133 -3.06 -3.39 8.98
CA ASP A 133 -2.36 -2.11 8.92
C ASP A 133 -1.57 -2.03 7.61
N ALA A 134 -2.04 -1.26 6.63
CA ALA A 134 -1.41 -1.16 5.30
C ALA A 134 -1.74 0.15 4.56
N GLU A 135 -1.45 0.20 3.27
CA GLU A 135 -1.66 1.37 2.40
C GLU A 135 -0.99 2.64 2.95
N ALA A 136 0.18 2.48 3.58
CA ALA A 136 0.87 3.56 4.24
C ALA A 136 1.61 4.47 3.25
N THR A 137 1.50 5.78 3.43
CA THR A 137 2.27 6.80 2.72
C THR A 137 2.87 7.82 3.69
N ILE A 138 3.85 8.60 3.23
CA ILE A 138 4.63 9.49 4.08
C ILE A 138 4.46 10.94 3.61
N GLY A 139 4.23 11.83 4.55
CA GLY A 139 4.20 13.26 4.32
C GLY A 139 5.60 13.90 4.26
N PRO A 140 5.71 15.14 3.78
CA PRO A 140 6.98 15.84 3.67
C PRO A 140 7.66 16.12 5.01
N ASP A 141 6.93 16.02 6.11
CA ASP A 141 7.42 16.14 7.50
C ASP A 141 7.82 14.80 8.14
N GLY A 142 7.71 13.69 7.39
CA GLY A 142 8.01 12.34 7.87
C GLY A 142 6.88 11.66 8.65
N ARG A 143 5.71 12.29 8.78
CA ARG A 143 4.52 11.61 9.33
C ARG A 143 3.99 10.58 8.33
N ILE A 144 3.49 9.47 8.86
CA ILE A 144 2.88 8.38 8.11
C ILE A 144 1.37 8.51 8.25
N VAL A 145 0.63 8.28 7.15
CA VAL A 145 -0.81 7.99 7.16
C VAL A 145 -1.03 6.61 6.57
N PHE A 146 -2.00 5.87 7.10
CA PHE A 146 -2.24 4.49 6.73
C PHE A 146 -3.70 4.08 6.95
N THR A 147 -4.10 2.97 6.34
CA THR A 147 -5.40 2.32 6.56
C THR A 147 -5.26 1.28 7.66
N SER A 148 -6.22 1.25 8.60
CA SER A 148 -6.27 0.27 9.67
C SER A 148 -7.70 -0.19 9.97
N VAL A 149 -7.85 -1.45 10.40
CA VAL A 149 -9.13 -2.02 10.85
C VAL A 149 -9.19 -2.25 12.37
N ARG A 150 -8.22 -1.74 13.12
CA ARG A 150 -8.06 -1.96 14.57
C ARG A 150 -9.28 -1.61 15.43
N ASP A 151 -10.12 -0.69 14.97
CA ASP A 151 -11.34 -0.26 15.66
C ASP A 151 -12.63 -0.87 15.07
N GLY A 152 -12.50 -1.93 14.24
CA GLY A 152 -13.62 -2.69 13.68
C GLY A 152 -14.26 -2.09 12.43
N ASP A 153 -13.68 -1.03 11.86
CA ASP A 153 -14.01 -0.46 10.55
C ASP A 153 -12.71 -0.10 9.81
N MET A 154 -12.78 0.11 8.50
CA MET A 154 -11.62 0.59 7.72
C MET A 154 -11.49 2.09 7.86
N GLU A 155 -10.46 2.54 8.54
CA GLU A 155 -10.27 3.95 8.88
C GLU A 155 -8.85 4.43 8.56
N ILE A 156 -8.71 5.74 8.41
CA ILE A 156 -7.42 6.38 8.23
C ILE A 156 -6.82 6.75 9.60
N TYR A 157 -5.57 6.37 9.77
CA TYR A 157 -4.75 6.70 10.93
C TYR A 157 -3.50 7.49 10.50
N SER A 158 -2.93 8.21 11.45
CA SER A 158 -1.58 8.80 11.31
C SER A 158 -0.69 8.39 12.47
N MET A 159 0.62 8.38 12.23
CA MET A 159 1.65 8.17 13.24
C MET A 159 2.92 8.93 12.90
N ASN A 160 3.83 9.06 13.85
CA ASN A 160 5.18 9.54 13.58
C ASN A 160 5.97 8.51 12.76
N GLY A 161 7.07 8.92 12.13
CA GLY A 161 7.93 8.03 11.33
C GLY A 161 8.57 6.87 12.13
N ASP A 162 8.60 6.96 13.46
CA ASP A 162 9.06 5.91 14.37
C ASP A 162 7.95 4.99 14.90
N GLY A 163 6.70 5.14 14.40
CA GLY A 163 5.53 4.37 14.83
C GLY A 163 4.83 4.92 16.08
N SER A 164 5.34 5.95 16.71
CA SER A 164 4.72 6.59 17.89
C SER A 164 3.57 7.54 17.52
N ASP A 165 2.80 7.98 18.51
CA ASP A 165 1.72 8.96 18.36
C ASP A 165 0.67 8.56 17.33
N VAL A 166 0.17 7.32 17.41
CA VAL A 166 -0.88 6.81 16.53
C VAL A 166 -2.21 7.52 16.82
N GLN A 167 -2.82 8.12 15.81
CA GLN A 167 -4.06 8.88 15.91
C GLN A 167 -5.05 8.46 14.81
N ARG A 168 -6.28 8.16 15.18
CA ARG A 168 -7.38 7.94 14.24
C ARG A 168 -7.85 9.28 13.66
N LEU A 169 -7.97 9.35 12.33
CA LEU A 169 -8.35 10.56 11.60
C LEU A 169 -9.80 10.51 11.08
N THR A 170 -10.31 9.31 10.78
CA THR A 170 -11.68 9.09 10.30
C THR A 170 -12.44 8.17 11.25
N ASN A 171 -13.77 8.24 11.23
CA ASN A 171 -14.65 7.43 12.08
C ASN A 171 -16.08 7.29 11.52
N SER A 172 -16.24 7.44 10.22
CA SER A 172 -17.53 7.29 9.55
C SER A 172 -17.78 5.81 9.24
N PRO A 173 -19.02 5.29 9.36
CA PRO A 173 -19.30 3.91 8.96
C PRO A 173 -19.02 3.68 7.49
N GLY A 174 -18.21 2.67 7.18
CA GLY A 174 -17.82 2.31 5.82
C GLY A 174 -16.33 2.47 5.54
N PRO A 175 -15.87 2.05 4.35
CA PRO A 175 -14.44 1.97 4.05
C PRO A 175 -13.82 3.34 3.80
N ASP A 176 -12.77 3.66 4.56
CA ASP A 176 -11.83 4.74 4.31
C ASP A 176 -10.43 4.14 4.12
N GLY A 177 -9.79 4.37 2.96
CA GLY A 177 -8.51 3.73 2.63
C GLY A 177 -7.68 4.49 1.60
N GLY A 178 -6.42 4.05 1.42
CA GLY A 178 -5.47 4.59 0.45
C GLY A 178 -5.13 6.06 0.67
N PRO A 179 -4.70 6.49 1.88
CA PRO A 179 -4.44 7.89 2.17
C PRO A 179 -3.12 8.38 1.56
N PHE A 180 -3.14 9.62 1.06
CA PHE A 180 -1.95 10.33 0.58
C PHE A 180 -1.92 11.77 1.11
N PHE A 181 -0.74 12.23 1.50
CA PHE A 181 -0.54 13.65 1.78
C PHE A 181 -0.50 14.50 0.51
N SER A 182 -0.97 15.74 0.60
CA SER A 182 -0.63 16.78 -0.37
C SER A 182 0.88 17.09 -0.30
N ALA A 183 1.43 17.64 -1.39
CA ALA A 183 2.86 17.94 -1.48
C ALA A 183 3.37 18.89 -0.37
N ASP A 184 2.50 19.74 0.17
CA ASP A 184 2.79 20.65 1.29
C ASP A 184 2.48 20.06 2.68
N GLY A 185 1.99 18.81 2.75
CA GLY A 185 1.62 18.13 3.98
C GLY A 185 0.35 18.66 4.66
N SER A 186 -0.31 19.66 4.10
CA SER A 186 -1.45 20.34 4.76
C SER A 186 -2.79 19.60 4.63
N LYS A 187 -2.87 18.62 3.75
CA LYS A 187 -4.10 17.86 3.43
C LYS A 187 -3.78 16.38 3.24
N ILE A 188 -4.79 15.56 3.46
CA ILE A 188 -4.80 14.14 3.12
C ILE A 188 -5.93 13.92 2.11
N VAL A 189 -5.64 13.26 0.99
CA VAL A 189 -6.63 12.67 0.08
C VAL A 189 -6.72 11.19 0.36
N TYR A 190 -7.92 10.65 0.39
CA TYR A 190 -8.16 9.23 0.58
C TYR A 190 -9.44 8.83 -0.16
N ARG A 191 -9.62 7.55 -0.40
CA ARG A 191 -10.87 6.99 -0.89
C ARG A 191 -11.75 6.68 0.31
N GLY A 192 -12.95 7.25 0.35
CA GLY A 192 -13.87 7.05 1.46
C GLY A 192 -15.32 6.98 0.99
N ARG A 193 -16.13 6.22 1.71
CA ARG A 193 -17.55 6.10 1.48
C ARG A 193 -18.30 5.91 2.78
N VAL A 194 -19.17 6.86 3.12
CA VAL A 194 -20.11 6.68 4.24
C VAL A 194 -21.23 5.75 3.81
N ILE A 195 -21.44 4.69 4.58
CA ILE A 195 -22.54 3.73 4.39
C ILE A 195 -23.58 3.93 5.48
N GLU A 196 -24.80 4.26 5.07
CA GLU A 196 -25.90 4.44 6.02
C GLU A 196 -26.27 3.11 6.71
N PRO A 197 -26.80 3.16 7.96
CA PRO A 197 -27.25 1.97 8.67
C PRO A 197 -28.28 1.17 7.86
N GLY A 198 -28.05 -0.14 7.69
CA GLY A 198 -28.93 -1.03 6.93
C GLY A 198 -28.17 -2.22 6.33
N ALA A 199 -28.84 -2.93 5.44
CA ALA A 199 -28.31 -4.18 4.86
C ALA A 199 -26.93 -4.04 4.18
N GLU A 200 -26.63 -2.87 3.60
CA GLU A 200 -25.34 -2.62 2.97
C GLU A 200 -24.20 -2.50 4.00
N LEU A 201 -24.43 -1.80 5.10
CA LEU A 201 -23.45 -1.71 6.19
C LEU A 201 -23.25 -3.06 6.88
N ASP A 202 -24.32 -3.84 7.02
CA ASP A 202 -24.25 -5.19 7.57
C ASP A 202 -23.45 -6.13 6.66
N ASP A 203 -23.61 -6.05 5.32
CA ASP A 203 -22.83 -6.81 4.34
C ASP A 203 -21.35 -6.40 4.38
N PHE A 204 -21.05 -5.10 4.41
CA PHE A 204 -19.69 -4.58 4.53
C PHE A 204 -18.99 -5.12 5.78
N ARG A 205 -19.62 -5.01 6.94
CA ARG A 205 -19.06 -5.52 8.20
C ARG A 205 -18.86 -7.03 8.19
N SER A 206 -19.85 -7.77 7.65
CA SER A 206 -19.74 -9.23 7.50
C SER A 206 -18.60 -9.66 6.58
N LEU A 207 -18.28 -8.87 5.55
CA LEU A 207 -17.09 -9.11 4.71
C LEU A 207 -15.81 -8.79 5.49
N LEU A 208 -15.78 -7.67 6.19
CA LEU A 208 -14.61 -7.24 6.97
C LEU A 208 -14.27 -8.23 8.09
N ASP A 209 -15.28 -8.76 8.80
CA ASP A 209 -15.12 -9.84 9.80
C ASP A 209 -14.51 -11.13 9.21
N ARG A 210 -14.57 -11.30 7.89
CA ARG A 210 -14.00 -12.42 7.13
C ARG A 210 -12.66 -12.08 6.48
N GLY A 211 -12.09 -10.92 6.78
CA GLY A 211 -10.87 -10.43 6.18
C GLY A 211 -11.02 -10.04 4.71
N LEU A 212 -12.19 -9.56 4.31
CA LEU A 212 -12.50 -9.20 2.93
C LEU A 212 -13.14 -7.81 2.83
N TRP A 213 -12.94 -7.18 1.69
CA TRP A 213 -13.59 -5.92 1.35
C TRP A 213 -14.01 -5.91 -0.12
N ARG A 214 -15.17 -5.33 -0.41
CA ARG A 214 -15.63 -5.11 -1.79
C ARG A 214 -15.35 -3.66 -2.17
N PRO A 215 -14.32 -3.39 -3.00
CA PRO A 215 -14.06 -2.05 -3.48
C PRO A 215 -15.21 -1.59 -4.38
N THR A 216 -15.72 -0.38 -4.13
CA THR A 216 -16.86 0.23 -4.86
C THR A 216 -16.47 1.56 -5.45
#